data_b97a72be13c3ef633c17a6ed8baeb1c5
#
_entry.id   b97a72be13c3ef633c17a6ed8baeb1c5
#
_cell.length_a   1.000
_cell.length_b   1.000
_cell.length_c   1.000
_cell.angle_alpha   90.00
_cell.angle_beta   90.00
_cell.angle_gamma   90.00
#
_symmetry.space_group_name_H-M   'P 1'
#
loop_
_entity.id
_entity.type
_entity.pdbx_description
1 polymer ?
#
loop_
_entity_poly.entity_id
_entity_poly.type
_entity_poly.pdbx_seq_one_letter_code
_entity_poly.pdbx_strand_id
1 'polypeptide(L)'
;MHFKLFEYTGYASKVFFGENSFHHVGKLLSSYKKAFVIAENRLEPYVNDLKKNLGDARIIHFSSVIQHVPVELIDKARQTQIEEKTDVLVAIGGGSTIGLAKALALRSRHAIIAVPTTYAGSEMTNIWGITTEEGKTTGRDSIVLPQYVIYDPVLTSSMPASLAATSSMNAMAHLMEAIYAHDTNPITYINSLDGMKKLRSGMVLLAARGVLTMEANQLLQYGSFIAGKVLCEVSMSLHHKMAHVLGGTFGLDHSSVHTVLQAYVLEYQWDALTKDVKDDFCTVLDHEYPPAALLELARSMGAPTTLAAIGFKEKDIEKAVDIVLAKPYANPKELTKKGLVDMLVKAYAGQLSQ
;
A
#
# COMPACT_ATOMS: atom_id res chain seq x y z
N MET A 1 -10.23 -27.85 -10.45
CA MET A 1 -10.67 -26.70 -9.63
C MET A 1 -12.17 -26.56 -9.80
N HIS A 2 -12.98 -26.78 -8.75
CA HIS A 2 -14.41 -26.51 -8.79
C HIS A 2 -14.62 -25.08 -8.32
N PHE A 3 -15.09 -24.20 -9.20
CA PHE A 3 -15.44 -22.84 -8.82
C PHE A 3 -16.67 -22.85 -7.92
N LYS A 4 -16.55 -22.35 -6.70
CA LYS A 4 -17.70 -22.00 -5.87
C LYS A 4 -18.36 -20.75 -6.46
N LEU A 5 -19.64 -20.53 -6.15
CA LEU A 5 -20.31 -19.27 -6.48
C LEU A 5 -19.51 -18.10 -5.91
N PHE A 6 -19.20 -17.10 -6.73
CA PHE A 6 -18.49 -15.89 -6.32
C PHE A 6 -19.09 -14.67 -7.02
N GLU A 7 -18.93 -13.53 -6.42
CA GLU A 7 -19.19 -12.21 -6.99
C GLU A 7 -17.85 -11.51 -7.24
N TYR A 8 -17.74 -10.80 -8.34
CA TYR A 8 -16.56 -10.02 -8.66
C TYR A 8 -16.94 -8.63 -9.15
N THR A 9 -16.40 -7.60 -8.52
CA THR A 9 -16.52 -6.22 -8.97
C THR A 9 -15.15 -5.71 -9.44
N GLY A 10 -15.03 -5.45 -10.72
CA GLY A 10 -13.85 -4.81 -11.31
C GLY A 10 -13.92 -3.29 -11.13
N TYR A 11 -12.94 -2.71 -10.47
CA TYR A 11 -12.81 -1.27 -10.32
C TYR A 11 -12.04 -0.69 -11.50
N ALA A 12 -12.63 0.27 -12.20
CA ALA A 12 -12.10 0.80 -13.44
C ALA A 12 -11.18 2.01 -13.22
N SER A 13 -9.88 1.77 -13.29
CA SER A 13 -8.87 2.82 -13.50
C SER A 13 -8.16 2.56 -14.82
N LYS A 14 -7.83 3.63 -15.57
CA LYS A 14 -6.96 3.49 -16.74
C LYS A 14 -5.52 3.58 -16.29
N VAL A 15 -4.75 2.53 -16.50
CA VAL A 15 -3.36 2.43 -16.08
C VAL A 15 -2.42 2.62 -17.27
N PHE A 16 -1.39 3.44 -17.09
CA PHE A 16 -0.25 3.58 -17.98
C PHE A 16 0.98 3.09 -17.21
N PHE A 17 1.73 2.15 -17.79
CA PHE A 17 2.85 1.52 -17.12
C PHE A 17 4.08 1.47 -18.04
N GLY A 18 5.22 1.88 -17.52
CA GLY A 18 6.51 1.79 -18.20
C GLY A 18 7.34 3.06 -18.09
N GLU A 19 8.59 2.95 -18.50
CA GLU A 19 9.54 4.07 -18.49
C GLU A 19 9.01 5.26 -19.30
N ASN A 20 9.17 6.45 -18.76
CA ASN A 20 8.72 7.71 -19.34
C ASN A 20 7.20 7.82 -19.54
N SER A 21 6.40 6.93 -18.91
CA SER A 21 4.92 7.05 -18.99
C SER A 21 4.36 8.33 -18.37
N PHE A 22 5.15 9.08 -17.59
CA PHE A 22 4.79 10.37 -17.02
C PHE A 22 4.29 11.39 -18.09
N HIS A 23 4.77 11.30 -19.34
CA HIS A 23 4.29 12.17 -20.42
C HIS A 23 2.76 12.09 -20.65
N HIS A 24 2.12 10.98 -20.23
CA HIS A 24 0.67 10.84 -20.30
C HIS A 24 -0.07 11.84 -19.41
N VAL A 25 0.54 12.33 -18.31
CA VAL A 25 -0.07 13.36 -17.45
C VAL A 25 -0.41 14.59 -18.27
N GLY A 26 0.55 15.11 -19.06
CA GLY A 26 0.33 16.27 -19.91
C GLY A 26 -0.79 16.05 -20.95
N LYS A 27 -0.86 14.85 -21.55
CA LYS A 27 -1.93 14.50 -22.51
C LYS A 27 -3.30 14.46 -21.83
N LEU A 28 -3.39 13.88 -20.62
CA LEU A 28 -4.65 13.82 -19.88
C LEU A 28 -5.11 15.22 -19.46
N LEU A 29 -4.19 16.07 -19.02
CA LEU A 29 -4.48 17.44 -18.59
C LEU A 29 -4.98 18.34 -19.72
N SER A 30 -4.80 17.97 -20.99
CA SER A 30 -5.36 18.75 -22.11
C SER A 30 -6.89 18.86 -22.07
N SER A 31 -7.57 17.89 -21.45
CA SER A 31 -9.03 17.83 -21.29
C SER A 31 -9.56 18.65 -20.12
N TYR A 32 -8.69 19.25 -19.30
CA TYR A 32 -9.05 20.03 -18.11
C TYR A 32 -8.58 21.47 -18.24
N LYS A 33 -9.21 22.39 -17.50
CA LYS A 33 -8.87 23.80 -17.54
C LYS A 33 -7.66 24.12 -16.66
N LYS A 34 -7.66 23.64 -15.43
CA LYS A 34 -6.64 23.95 -14.43
C LYS A 34 -6.43 22.80 -13.46
N ALA A 35 -5.21 22.34 -13.32
CA ALA A 35 -4.85 21.22 -12.46
C ALA A 35 -4.34 21.67 -11.08
N PHE A 36 -4.81 21.01 -10.03
CA PHE A 36 -4.23 21.08 -8.69
C PHE A 36 -3.24 19.94 -8.52
N VAL A 37 -1.95 20.25 -8.55
CA VAL A 37 -0.86 19.27 -8.52
C VAL A 37 -0.30 19.19 -7.10
N ILE A 38 -0.52 18.05 -6.44
CA ILE A 38 0.01 17.72 -5.11
C ILE A 38 1.31 16.96 -5.31
N ALA A 39 2.43 17.57 -4.93
CA ALA A 39 3.76 16.97 -5.07
C ALA A 39 4.73 17.61 -4.07
N GLU A 40 5.49 16.79 -3.33
CA GLU A 40 6.57 17.29 -2.46
C GLU A 40 7.64 18.05 -3.26
N ASN A 41 8.37 18.95 -2.61
CA ASN A 41 9.40 19.78 -3.27
C ASN A 41 10.44 18.97 -4.04
N ARG A 42 10.79 17.77 -3.59
CA ARG A 42 11.72 16.88 -4.31
C ARG A 42 11.23 16.46 -5.70
N LEU A 43 9.92 16.56 -5.95
CA LEU A 43 9.26 16.23 -7.21
C LEU A 43 8.93 17.48 -8.05
N GLU A 44 9.37 18.67 -7.62
CA GLU A 44 9.18 19.94 -8.31
C GLU A 44 9.66 19.91 -9.78
N PRO A 45 10.77 19.25 -10.15
CA PRO A 45 11.18 19.16 -11.55
C PRO A 45 10.09 18.62 -12.49
N TYR A 46 9.29 17.64 -12.04
CA TYR A 46 8.17 17.10 -12.81
C TYR A 46 6.99 18.07 -12.89
N VAL A 47 6.74 18.85 -11.84
CA VAL A 47 5.73 19.91 -11.84
C VAL A 47 6.14 21.03 -12.81
N ASN A 48 7.41 21.41 -12.82
CA ASN A 48 7.96 22.42 -13.72
C ASN A 48 7.90 21.97 -15.19
N ASP A 49 8.10 20.67 -15.45
CA ASP A 49 7.89 20.11 -16.79
C ASP A 49 6.42 20.26 -17.25
N LEU A 50 5.46 19.98 -16.37
CA LEU A 50 4.03 20.21 -16.67
C LEU A 50 3.73 21.69 -16.92
N LYS A 51 4.26 22.60 -16.12
CA LYS A 51 4.12 24.04 -16.29
C LYS A 51 4.68 24.52 -17.62
N LYS A 52 5.87 24.06 -17.98
CA LYS A 52 6.52 24.38 -19.25
C LYS A 52 5.69 23.94 -20.46
N ASN A 53 5.11 22.73 -20.38
CA ASN A 53 4.39 22.12 -21.50
C ASN A 53 2.94 22.63 -21.64
N LEU A 54 2.28 23.00 -20.54
CA LEU A 54 0.85 23.32 -20.50
C LEU A 54 0.55 24.81 -20.20
N GLY A 55 1.56 25.56 -19.77
CA GLY A 55 1.42 26.92 -19.27
C GLY A 55 1.32 27.01 -17.75
N ASP A 56 2.09 27.93 -17.17
CA ASP A 56 2.23 28.08 -15.71
C ASP A 56 0.89 28.34 -15.01
N ALA A 57 0.03 29.16 -15.63
CA ALA A 57 -1.29 29.49 -15.06
C ALA A 57 -2.27 28.30 -14.95
N ARG A 58 -2.00 27.20 -15.65
CA ARG A 58 -2.82 25.99 -15.62
C ARG A 58 -2.43 24.99 -14.53
N ILE A 59 -1.28 25.17 -13.88
CA ILE A 59 -0.71 24.23 -12.93
C ILE A 59 -0.53 24.89 -11.57
N ILE A 60 -1.40 24.56 -10.63
CA ILE A 60 -1.30 25.02 -9.24
C ILE A 60 -0.56 23.97 -8.44
N HIS A 61 0.65 24.27 -8.01
CA HIS A 61 1.48 23.37 -7.22
C HIS A 61 1.22 23.51 -5.72
N PHE A 62 0.86 22.42 -5.08
CA PHE A 62 0.71 22.32 -3.63
C PHE A 62 1.74 21.32 -3.07
N SER A 63 2.77 21.84 -2.40
CA SER A 63 3.93 21.05 -1.94
C SER A 63 3.82 20.55 -0.50
N SER A 64 2.86 21.07 0.27
CA SER A 64 2.66 20.62 1.66
C SER A 64 2.01 19.24 1.68
N VAL A 65 2.76 18.22 2.08
CA VAL A 65 2.27 16.86 2.28
C VAL A 65 2.66 16.41 3.68
N ILE A 66 1.69 15.94 4.45
CA ILE A 66 1.89 15.47 5.82
C ILE A 66 1.37 14.03 5.92
N GLN A 67 2.13 13.18 6.60
CA GLN A 67 1.72 11.79 6.84
C GLN A 67 0.38 11.74 7.59
N HIS A 68 -0.46 10.76 7.27
CA HIS A 68 -1.79 10.56 7.84
C HIS A 68 -2.86 11.60 7.48
N VAL A 69 -2.55 12.57 6.63
CA VAL A 69 -3.51 13.54 6.05
C VAL A 69 -4.39 14.22 7.13
N PRO A 70 -3.81 15.14 7.94
CA PRO A 70 -4.58 15.89 8.95
C PRO A 70 -5.66 16.77 8.31
N VAL A 71 -6.77 16.99 9.04
CA VAL A 71 -7.90 17.77 8.52
C VAL A 71 -7.53 19.21 8.19
N GLU A 72 -6.64 19.82 8.94
CA GLU A 72 -6.16 21.20 8.72
C GLU A 72 -5.42 21.34 7.38
N LEU A 73 -4.67 20.30 7.01
CA LEU A 73 -3.99 20.24 5.70
C LEU A 73 -5.01 20.15 4.57
N ILE A 74 -6.05 19.32 4.76
CA ILE A 74 -7.14 19.18 3.78
C ILE A 74 -7.85 20.53 3.57
N ASP A 75 -8.17 21.24 4.65
CA ASP A 75 -8.88 22.51 4.60
C ASP A 75 -8.04 23.59 3.89
N LYS A 76 -6.75 23.68 4.20
CA LYS A 76 -5.80 24.55 3.50
C LYS A 76 -5.73 24.26 2.00
N ALA A 77 -5.54 22.97 1.64
CA ALA A 77 -5.47 22.56 0.25
C ALA A 77 -6.80 22.82 -0.49
N ARG A 78 -7.92 22.58 0.19
CA ARG A 78 -9.26 22.85 -0.33
C ARG A 78 -9.51 24.33 -0.62
N GLN A 79 -9.09 25.21 0.29
CA GLN A 79 -9.21 26.65 0.11
C GLN A 79 -8.46 27.10 -1.15
N THR A 80 -7.19 26.68 -1.30
CA THR A 80 -6.40 26.97 -2.51
C THR A 80 -7.07 26.43 -3.78
N GLN A 81 -7.62 25.20 -3.73
CA GLN A 81 -8.31 24.59 -4.85
C GLN A 81 -9.53 25.42 -5.32
N ILE A 82 -10.30 26.00 -4.38
CA ILE A 82 -11.47 26.83 -4.65
C ILE A 82 -11.04 28.17 -5.24
N GLU A 83 -10.09 28.85 -4.62
CA GLU A 83 -9.58 30.15 -5.06
C GLU A 83 -9.03 30.09 -6.47
N GLU A 84 -8.28 29.05 -6.79
CA GLU A 84 -7.64 28.82 -8.07
C GLU A 84 -8.59 28.20 -9.13
N LYS A 85 -9.80 27.80 -8.74
CA LYS A 85 -10.83 27.19 -9.62
C LYS A 85 -10.30 26.00 -10.42
N THR A 86 -9.56 25.13 -9.76
CA THR A 86 -9.04 23.90 -10.37
C THR A 86 -10.16 22.88 -10.62
N ASP A 87 -10.04 22.05 -11.65
CA ASP A 87 -11.06 21.08 -12.08
C ASP A 87 -10.55 19.62 -12.17
N VAL A 88 -9.28 19.40 -11.82
CA VAL A 88 -8.66 18.08 -11.74
C VAL A 88 -7.59 18.04 -10.65
N LEU A 89 -7.40 16.88 -10.03
CA LEU A 89 -6.36 16.61 -9.04
C LEU A 89 -5.27 15.75 -9.67
N VAL A 90 -4.01 16.14 -9.50
CA VAL A 90 -2.85 15.32 -9.86
C VAL A 90 -2.06 15.05 -8.60
N ALA A 91 -1.87 13.79 -8.26
CA ALA A 91 -1.10 13.37 -7.09
C ALA A 91 0.21 12.69 -7.54
N ILE A 92 1.33 13.39 -7.41
CA ILE A 92 2.66 12.85 -7.72
C ILE A 92 3.35 12.58 -6.38
N GLY A 93 3.40 11.32 -5.94
CA GLY A 93 3.96 11.00 -4.63
C GLY A 93 3.55 9.66 -4.06
N GLY A 94 3.85 9.45 -2.79
CA GLY A 94 3.49 8.25 -2.05
C GLY A 94 2.05 8.26 -1.50
N GLY A 95 1.78 7.31 -0.59
CA GLY A 95 0.44 7.13 0.00
C GLY A 95 -0.16 8.38 0.64
N SER A 96 0.63 9.24 1.26
CA SER A 96 0.15 10.51 1.86
C SER A 96 -0.30 11.51 0.82
N THR A 97 0.44 11.65 -0.29
CA THR A 97 0.08 12.53 -1.41
C THR A 97 -1.22 12.07 -2.07
N ILE A 98 -1.34 10.78 -2.34
CA ILE A 98 -2.55 10.17 -2.90
C ILE A 98 -3.71 10.28 -1.92
N GLY A 99 -3.46 10.07 -0.62
CA GLY A 99 -4.45 10.24 0.44
C GLY A 99 -5.03 11.65 0.50
N LEU A 100 -4.19 12.69 0.35
CA LEU A 100 -4.66 14.08 0.30
C LEU A 100 -5.53 14.34 -0.93
N ALA A 101 -5.12 13.84 -2.11
CA ALA A 101 -5.95 13.96 -3.31
C ALA A 101 -7.32 13.28 -3.14
N LYS A 102 -7.36 12.11 -2.51
CA LYS A 102 -8.63 11.40 -2.19
C LYS A 102 -9.49 12.20 -1.22
N ALA A 103 -8.91 12.76 -0.16
CA ALA A 103 -9.64 13.59 0.79
C ALA A 103 -10.23 14.86 0.15
N LEU A 104 -9.51 15.45 -0.80
CA LEU A 104 -10.03 16.57 -1.60
C LEU A 104 -11.14 16.11 -2.56
N ALA A 105 -10.97 14.96 -3.22
CA ALA A 105 -11.97 14.43 -4.15
C ALA A 105 -13.31 14.10 -3.45
N LEU A 106 -13.31 13.66 -2.22
CA LEU A 106 -14.54 13.48 -1.42
C LEU A 106 -15.41 14.75 -1.36
N ARG A 107 -14.77 15.92 -1.36
CA ARG A 107 -15.45 17.21 -1.24
C ARG A 107 -15.66 17.89 -2.59
N SER A 108 -14.73 17.73 -3.54
CA SER A 108 -14.76 18.42 -4.84
C SER A 108 -15.38 17.60 -5.95
N ARG A 109 -15.36 16.26 -5.81
CA ARG A 109 -15.75 15.29 -6.84
C ARG A 109 -14.87 15.38 -8.12
N HIS A 110 -13.68 15.97 -8.01
CA HIS A 110 -12.75 16.10 -9.13
C HIS A 110 -12.08 14.75 -9.42
N ALA A 111 -11.81 14.52 -10.70
CA ALA A 111 -11.02 13.40 -11.16
C ALA A 111 -9.62 13.40 -10.54
N ILE A 112 -9.09 12.21 -10.25
CA ILE A 112 -7.72 12.05 -9.75
C ILE A 112 -6.87 11.38 -10.83
N ILE A 113 -5.72 12.00 -11.12
CA ILE A 113 -4.61 11.41 -11.88
C ILE A 113 -3.52 11.10 -10.84
N ALA A 114 -3.25 9.83 -10.59
CA ALA A 114 -2.25 9.40 -9.61
C ALA A 114 -0.95 8.96 -10.29
N VAL A 115 0.17 9.45 -9.78
CA VAL A 115 1.54 9.07 -10.20
C VAL A 115 2.29 8.61 -8.95
N PRO A 116 2.19 7.32 -8.59
CA PRO A 116 2.79 6.81 -7.36
C PRO A 116 4.31 6.81 -7.43
N THR A 117 4.95 7.22 -6.33
CA THR A 117 6.42 7.16 -6.14
C THR A 117 6.84 6.25 -4.99
N THR A 118 5.93 5.40 -4.49
CA THR A 118 6.16 4.31 -3.54
C THR A 118 5.30 3.12 -3.95
N TYR A 119 5.47 1.97 -3.28
CA TYR A 119 4.72 0.74 -3.55
C TYR A 119 3.52 0.56 -2.60
N ALA A 120 2.87 1.65 -2.18
CA ALA A 120 1.80 1.61 -1.18
C ALA A 120 0.46 1.03 -1.67
N GLY A 121 0.18 1.06 -2.97
CA GLY A 121 -1.04 0.53 -3.59
C GLY A 121 -2.29 1.40 -3.42
N SER A 122 -2.21 2.52 -2.68
CA SER A 122 -3.36 3.42 -2.44
C SER A 122 -3.97 3.98 -3.73
N GLU A 123 -3.17 4.17 -4.77
CA GLU A 123 -3.56 4.69 -6.08
C GLU A 123 -4.56 3.80 -6.83
N MET A 124 -4.63 2.53 -6.47
CA MET A 124 -5.54 1.56 -7.10
C MET A 124 -6.78 1.26 -6.26
N THR A 125 -7.03 2.03 -5.18
CA THR A 125 -8.13 1.74 -4.26
C THR A 125 -9.16 2.88 -4.20
N ASN A 126 -10.39 2.52 -3.86
CA ASN A 126 -11.46 3.44 -3.44
C ASN A 126 -11.45 3.72 -1.92
N ILE A 127 -10.37 3.36 -1.24
CA ILE A 127 -10.21 3.52 0.21
C ILE A 127 -9.64 4.91 0.49
N TRP A 128 -10.21 5.60 1.46
CA TRP A 128 -9.72 6.87 1.97
C TRP A 128 -9.51 6.84 3.48
N GLY A 129 -8.65 7.71 3.99
CA GLY A 129 -8.42 7.91 5.42
C GLY A 129 -8.11 9.37 5.73
N ILE A 130 -8.73 9.89 6.79
CA ILE A 130 -8.57 11.26 7.28
C ILE A 130 -8.30 11.17 8.78
N THR A 131 -7.33 11.94 9.27
CA THR A 131 -7.01 12.02 10.68
C THR A 131 -7.57 13.32 11.27
N THR A 132 -8.35 13.19 12.33
CA THR A 132 -8.89 14.30 13.14
C THR A 132 -8.35 14.20 14.56
N GLU A 133 -8.65 15.16 15.42
CA GLU A 133 -8.34 15.11 16.85
C GLU A 133 -8.95 13.87 17.55
N GLU A 134 -10.10 13.40 17.08
CA GLU A 134 -10.80 12.21 17.61
C GLU A 134 -10.18 10.89 17.13
N GLY A 135 -9.23 10.94 16.16
CA GLY A 135 -8.56 9.78 15.60
C GLY A 135 -8.69 9.66 14.08
N LYS A 136 -8.28 8.51 13.55
CA LYS A 136 -8.30 8.22 12.12
C LYS A 136 -9.64 7.61 11.71
N THR A 137 -10.34 8.27 10.79
CA THR A 137 -11.53 7.76 10.12
C THR A 137 -11.17 7.24 8.73
N THR A 138 -11.68 6.08 8.37
CA THR A 138 -11.47 5.47 7.04
C THR A 138 -12.80 5.06 6.42
N GLY A 139 -12.86 5.02 5.10
CA GLY A 139 -14.05 4.58 4.38
C GLY A 139 -13.74 4.17 2.94
N ARG A 140 -14.77 3.76 2.22
CA ARG A 140 -14.72 3.45 0.79
C ARG A 140 -15.72 4.31 0.04
N ASP A 141 -15.28 4.91 -1.08
CA ASP A 141 -16.15 5.66 -1.98
C ASP A 141 -15.56 5.61 -3.39
N SER A 142 -16.37 5.30 -4.38
CA SER A 142 -15.92 5.24 -5.78
C SER A 142 -15.39 6.57 -6.31
N ILE A 143 -15.82 7.70 -5.72
CA ILE A 143 -15.38 9.03 -6.13
C ILE A 143 -13.87 9.26 -5.91
N VAL A 144 -13.27 8.56 -4.92
CA VAL A 144 -11.85 8.71 -4.60
C VAL A 144 -10.96 7.71 -5.34
N LEU A 145 -11.55 6.79 -6.11
CA LEU A 145 -10.77 5.90 -6.97
C LEU A 145 -10.12 6.74 -8.08
N PRO A 146 -8.78 6.78 -8.20
CA PRO A 146 -8.14 7.48 -9.29
C PRO A 146 -8.60 6.97 -10.65
N GLN A 147 -9.07 7.85 -11.53
CA GLN A 147 -9.48 7.49 -12.89
C GLN A 147 -8.29 7.10 -13.76
N TYR A 148 -7.13 7.72 -13.51
CA TYR A 148 -5.90 7.46 -14.22
C TYR A 148 -4.77 7.20 -13.24
N VAL A 149 -4.00 6.15 -13.50
CA VAL A 149 -2.80 5.83 -12.71
C VAL A 149 -1.62 5.65 -13.65
N ILE A 150 -0.51 6.31 -13.34
CA ILE A 150 0.68 6.34 -14.18
C ILE A 150 1.86 5.80 -13.38
N TYR A 151 2.29 4.60 -13.71
CA TYR A 151 3.44 3.94 -13.13
C TYR A 151 4.66 4.17 -14.00
N ASP A 152 5.51 5.09 -13.58
CA ASP A 152 6.76 5.40 -14.27
C ASP A 152 7.95 5.03 -13.38
N PRO A 153 8.69 3.96 -13.72
CA PRO A 153 9.84 3.54 -12.91
C PRO A 153 10.98 4.56 -12.87
N VAL A 154 11.03 5.50 -13.81
CA VAL A 154 12.02 6.58 -13.77
C VAL A 154 11.80 7.51 -12.56
N LEU A 155 10.54 7.81 -12.20
CA LEU A 155 10.21 8.66 -11.06
C LEU A 155 10.56 8.01 -9.71
N THR A 156 10.56 6.68 -9.65
CA THR A 156 10.87 5.92 -8.43
C THR A 156 12.33 5.48 -8.35
N SER A 157 13.13 5.69 -9.39
CA SER A 157 14.53 5.22 -9.46
C SER A 157 15.43 5.79 -8.35
N SER A 158 15.11 6.96 -7.82
CA SER A 158 15.84 7.60 -6.71
C SER A 158 15.33 7.18 -5.31
N MET A 159 14.38 6.25 -5.22
CA MET A 159 13.86 5.77 -3.93
C MET A 159 14.99 5.06 -3.16
N PRO A 160 15.21 5.41 -1.87
CA PRO A 160 16.18 4.69 -1.04
C PRO A 160 15.85 3.20 -0.96
N ALA A 161 16.89 2.34 -1.01
CA ALA A 161 16.72 0.89 -0.94
C ALA A 161 15.94 0.44 0.31
N SER A 162 16.14 1.09 1.45
CA SER A 162 15.41 0.83 2.70
C SER A 162 13.90 1.11 2.57
N LEU A 163 13.53 2.20 1.90
CA LEU A 163 12.12 2.52 1.63
C LEU A 163 11.54 1.57 0.58
N ALA A 164 12.29 1.21 -0.44
CA ALA A 164 11.87 0.21 -1.44
C ALA A 164 11.59 -1.14 -0.77
N ALA A 165 12.45 -1.57 0.16
CA ALA A 165 12.29 -2.80 0.93
C ALA A 165 10.98 -2.80 1.74
N THR A 166 10.78 -1.82 2.63
CA THR A 166 9.59 -1.79 3.50
C THR A 166 8.31 -1.55 2.71
N SER A 167 8.35 -0.70 1.67
CA SER A 167 7.18 -0.42 0.82
C SER A 167 6.76 -1.63 -0.02
N SER A 168 7.72 -2.40 -0.55
CA SER A 168 7.41 -3.64 -1.28
C SER A 168 6.89 -4.75 -0.37
N MET A 169 7.40 -4.86 0.86
CA MET A 169 6.86 -5.76 1.87
C MET A 169 5.41 -5.36 2.24
N ASN A 170 5.09 -4.07 2.34
CA ASN A 170 3.70 -3.64 2.52
C ASN A 170 2.81 -4.10 1.36
N ALA A 171 3.26 -3.97 0.11
CA ALA A 171 2.52 -4.50 -1.04
C ALA A 171 2.36 -6.03 -0.99
N MET A 172 3.39 -6.76 -0.54
CA MET A 172 3.33 -8.22 -0.33
C MET A 172 2.22 -8.61 0.66
N ALA A 173 2.03 -7.82 1.73
CA ALA A 173 0.99 -8.08 2.72
C ALA A 173 -0.43 -8.00 2.14
N HIS A 174 -0.69 -7.06 1.21
CA HIS A 174 -1.98 -6.97 0.53
C HIS A 174 -2.28 -8.23 -0.30
N LEU A 175 -1.28 -8.69 -1.06
CA LEU A 175 -1.41 -9.89 -1.89
C LEU A 175 -1.59 -11.15 -1.05
N MET A 176 -0.82 -11.27 0.02
CA MET A 176 -0.89 -12.39 0.95
C MET A 176 -2.29 -12.53 1.58
N GLU A 177 -2.85 -11.44 2.11
CA GLU A 177 -4.20 -11.49 2.69
C GLU A 177 -5.29 -11.69 1.64
N ALA A 178 -5.12 -11.17 0.43
CA ALA A 178 -6.08 -11.37 -0.64
C ALA A 178 -6.22 -12.84 -1.07
N ILE A 179 -5.17 -13.66 -0.93
CA ILE A 179 -5.21 -15.09 -1.22
C ILE A 179 -6.19 -15.82 -0.30
N TYR A 180 -6.19 -15.52 1.00
CA TYR A 180 -7.03 -16.18 1.99
C TYR A 180 -8.18 -15.31 2.51
N ALA A 181 -8.47 -14.18 1.88
CA ALA A 181 -9.63 -13.36 2.22
C ALA A 181 -10.92 -14.18 2.12
N HIS A 182 -11.88 -13.95 3.03
CA HIS A 182 -13.14 -14.69 3.05
C HIS A 182 -14.00 -14.46 1.80
N ASP A 183 -13.81 -13.33 1.13
CA ASP A 183 -14.45 -12.88 -0.11
C ASP A 183 -13.50 -12.97 -1.32
N THR A 184 -12.41 -13.74 -1.21
CA THR A 184 -11.52 -13.98 -2.36
C THR A 184 -12.25 -14.72 -3.48
N ASN A 185 -11.82 -14.48 -4.70
CA ASN A 185 -12.39 -15.09 -5.89
C ASN A 185 -11.25 -15.51 -6.84
N PRO A 186 -11.51 -16.37 -7.85
CA PRO A 186 -10.45 -16.89 -8.72
C PRO A 186 -9.63 -15.84 -9.44
N ILE A 187 -10.23 -14.69 -9.78
CA ILE A 187 -9.54 -13.58 -10.47
C ILE A 187 -8.57 -12.90 -9.53
N THR A 188 -9.04 -12.51 -8.34
CA THR A 188 -8.21 -11.88 -7.30
C THR A 188 -7.11 -12.83 -6.82
N TYR A 189 -7.42 -14.11 -6.65
CA TYR A 189 -6.48 -15.15 -6.23
C TYR A 189 -5.29 -15.28 -7.20
N ILE A 190 -5.57 -15.46 -8.51
CA ILE A 190 -4.53 -15.61 -9.54
C ILE A 190 -3.71 -14.31 -9.67
N ASN A 191 -4.35 -13.15 -9.64
CA ASN A 191 -3.65 -11.87 -9.65
C ASN A 191 -2.71 -11.75 -8.43
N SER A 192 -3.15 -12.19 -7.25
CA SER A 192 -2.33 -12.16 -6.04
C SER A 192 -1.08 -13.00 -6.16
N LEU A 193 -1.18 -14.22 -6.70
CA LEU A 193 -0.03 -15.08 -6.94
C LEU A 193 0.98 -14.45 -7.94
N ASP A 194 0.50 -13.89 -9.06
CA ASP A 194 1.38 -13.21 -10.01
C ASP A 194 2.06 -11.99 -9.39
N GLY A 195 1.30 -11.15 -8.67
CA GLY A 195 1.84 -10.00 -7.94
C GLY A 195 2.92 -10.39 -6.93
N MET A 196 2.69 -11.43 -6.13
CA MET A 196 3.66 -11.96 -5.16
C MET A 196 4.94 -12.43 -5.84
N LYS A 197 4.82 -13.17 -6.96
CA LYS A 197 5.97 -13.64 -7.74
C LYS A 197 6.82 -12.46 -8.24
N LYS A 198 6.19 -11.39 -8.74
CA LYS A 198 6.88 -10.20 -9.23
C LYS A 198 7.54 -9.42 -8.10
N LEU A 199 6.83 -9.22 -6.98
CA LEU A 199 7.43 -8.58 -5.79
C LEU A 199 8.63 -9.36 -5.29
N ARG A 200 8.50 -10.69 -5.12
CA ARG A 200 9.63 -11.53 -4.70
C ARG A 200 10.84 -11.38 -5.62
N SER A 201 10.63 -11.47 -6.95
CA SER A 201 11.71 -11.31 -7.91
C SER A 201 12.40 -9.95 -7.79
N GLY A 202 11.64 -8.86 -7.67
CA GLY A 202 12.19 -7.52 -7.48
C GLY A 202 12.91 -7.34 -6.14
N MET A 203 12.40 -7.93 -5.06
CA MET A 203 13.03 -7.92 -3.74
C MET A 203 14.35 -8.70 -3.72
N VAL A 204 14.41 -9.86 -4.37
CA VAL A 204 15.65 -10.64 -4.51
C VAL A 204 16.71 -9.84 -5.27
N LEU A 205 16.35 -9.15 -6.35
CA LEU A 205 17.27 -8.26 -7.07
C LEU A 205 17.73 -7.08 -6.20
N LEU A 206 16.82 -6.47 -5.44
CA LEU A 206 17.13 -5.39 -4.51
C LEU A 206 18.13 -5.85 -3.44
N ALA A 207 17.88 -7.01 -2.84
CA ALA A 207 18.76 -7.61 -1.82
C ALA A 207 20.14 -7.92 -2.39
N ALA A 208 20.21 -8.52 -3.58
CA ALA A 208 21.47 -8.91 -4.23
C ALA A 208 22.33 -7.71 -4.64
N ARG A 209 21.71 -6.57 -4.98
CA ARG A 209 22.41 -5.38 -5.47
C ARG A 209 22.64 -4.32 -4.40
N GLY A 210 21.86 -4.33 -3.32
CA GLY A 210 21.87 -3.29 -2.28
C GLY A 210 21.35 -1.92 -2.75
N VAL A 211 20.95 -1.82 -4.02
CA VAL A 211 20.40 -0.60 -4.63
C VAL A 211 19.19 -0.96 -5.51
N LEU A 212 18.28 -0.01 -5.67
CA LEU A 212 17.11 -0.19 -6.52
C LEU A 212 17.51 -0.03 -8.00
N THR A 213 17.70 -1.15 -8.68
CA THR A 213 17.95 -1.16 -10.15
C THR A 213 16.64 -0.91 -10.90
N MET A 214 16.72 -0.49 -12.17
CA MET A 214 15.52 -0.29 -13.00
C MET A 214 14.71 -1.58 -13.15
N GLU A 215 15.36 -2.71 -13.34
CA GLU A 215 14.71 -4.02 -13.42
C GLU A 215 13.96 -4.38 -12.13
N ALA A 216 14.63 -4.24 -10.98
CA ALA A 216 13.98 -4.46 -9.67
C ALA A 216 12.78 -3.52 -9.48
N ASN A 217 12.95 -2.25 -9.81
CA ASN A 217 11.92 -1.23 -9.69
C ASN A 217 10.68 -1.53 -10.54
N GLN A 218 10.85 -1.94 -11.80
CA GLN A 218 9.73 -2.33 -12.67
C GLN A 218 8.96 -3.51 -12.11
N LEU A 219 9.64 -4.54 -11.59
CA LEU A 219 9.02 -5.70 -10.97
C LEU A 219 8.26 -5.33 -9.69
N LEU A 220 8.87 -4.51 -8.81
CA LEU A 220 8.26 -4.05 -7.57
C LEU A 220 7.05 -3.15 -7.85
N GLN A 221 7.16 -2.26 -8.81
CA GLN A 221 6.08 -1.36 -9.20
C GLN A 221 4.89 -2.11 -9.82
N TYR A 222 5.16 -3.12 -10.67
CA TYR A 222 4.12 -3.98 -11.21
C TYR A 222 3.41 -4.79 -10.12
N GLY A 223 4.17 -5.42 -9.22
CA GLY A 223 3.59 -6.15 -8.10
C GLY A 223 2.78 -5.26 -7.16
N SER A 224 3.22 -4.00 -6.94
CA SER A 224 2.48 -3.00 -6.19
C SER A 224 1.16 -2.59 -6.87
N PHE A 225 1.16 -2.44 -8.19
CA PHE A 225 -0.06 -2.21 -8.95
C PHE A 225 -1.09 -3.32 -8.71
N ILE A 226 -0.66 -4.58 -8.82
CA ILE A 226 -1.54 -5.73 -8.54
C ILE A 226 -1.97 -5.73 -7.06
N ALA A 227 -1.06 -5.43 -6.13
CA ALA A 227 -1.37 -5.37 -4.71
C ALA A 227 -2.45 -4.34 -4.37
N GLY A 228 -2.36 -3.13 -4.93
CA GLY A 228 -3.39 -2.11 -4.77
C GLY A 228 -4.74 -2.52 -5.39
N LYS A 229 -4.69 -3.17 -6.56
CA LYS A 229 -5.90 -3.69 -7.22
C LYS A 229 -6.63 -4.70 -6.34
N VAL A 230 -5.95 -5.73 -5.83
CA VAL A 230 -6.58 -6.76 -5.00
C VAL A 230 -7.01 -6.23 -3.63
N LEU A 231 -6.28 -5.27 -3.06
CA LEU A 231 -6.70 -4.56 -1.84
C LEU A 231 -8.05 -3.83 -2.02
N CYS A 232 -8.33 -3.37 -3.23
CA CYS A 232 -9.62 -2.75 -3.56
C CYS A 232 -10.75 -3.79 -3.67
N GLU A 233 -10.44 -5.00 -4.12
CA GLU A 233 -11.39 -6.04 -4.51
C GLU A 233 -11.89 -6.92 -3.38
N VAL A 234 -11.08 -7.10 -2.31
CA VAL A 234 -11.42 -8.00 -1.20
C VAL A 234 -11.22 -7.34 0.16
N SER A 235 -11.72 -8.01 1.18
CA SER A 235 -11.58 -7.60 2.57
C SER A 235 -10.24 -8.09 3.14
N MET A 236 -9.63 -7.25 3.99
CA MET A 236 -8.41 -7.63 4.71
C MET A 236 -8.74 -8.30 6.05
N SER A 237 -7.79 -9.06 6.57
CA SER A 237 -7.93 -9.90 7.77
C SER A 237 -7.01 -9.43 8.91
N LEU A 238 -6.47 -10.38 9.68
CA LEU A 238 -5.65 -10.15 10.88
C LEU A 238 -4.44 -9.23 10.64
N HIS A 239 -3.72 -9.41 9.52
CA HIS A 239 -2.50 -8.66 9.27
C HIS A 239 -2.75 -7.15 9.22
N HIS A 240 -3.70 -6.73 8.38
CA HIS A 240 -4.05 -5.32 8.27
C HIS A 240 -4.69 -4.78 9.53
N LYS A 241 -5.52 -5.58 10.21
CA LYS A 241 -6.12 -5.18 11.48
C LYS A 241 -5.05 -4.92 12.53
N MET A 242 -4.09 -5.81 12.68
CA MET A 242 -2.96 -5.65 13.60
C MET A 242 -2.08 -4.46 13.21
N ALA A 243 -1.76 -4.32 11.92
CA ALA A 243 -0.96 -3.20 11.43
C ALA A 243 -1.62 -1.84 11.69
N HIS A 244 -2.94 -1.73 11.53
CA HIS A 244 -3.68 -0.51 11.85
C HIS A 244 -3.66 -0.19 13.35
N VAL A 245 -3.76 -1.21 14.21
CA VAL A 245 -3.69 -1.01 15.67
C VAL A 245 -2.29 -0.56 16.07
N LEU A 246 -1.24 -1.24 15.59
CA LEU A 246 0.14 -0.90 15.94
C LEU A 246 0.56 0.47 15.39
N GLY A 247 0.20 0.79 14.16
CA GLY A 247 0.45 2.10 13.56
C GLY A 247 -0.38 3.22 14.21
N GLY A 248 -1.69 3.02 14.31
CA GLY A 248 -2.61 4.08 14.76
C GLY A 248 -2.61 4.34 16.26
N THR A 249 -2.47 3.29 17.10
CA THR A 249 -2.51 3.43 18.56
C THR A 249 -1.13 3.64 19.18
N PHE A 250 -0.10 3.01 18.60
CA PHE A 250 1.25 3.05 19.17
C PHE A 250 2.23 3.92 18.36
N GLY A 251 1.75 4.55 17.27
CA GLY A 251 2.53 5.52 16.50
C GLY A 251 3.68 4.93 15.69
N LEU A 252 3.64 3.62 15.37
CA LEU A 252 4.69 2.97 14.63
C LEU A 252 4.59 3.26 13.12
N ASP A 253 5.74 3.26 12.43
CA ASP A 253 5.77 3.42 10.98
C ASP A 253 5.00 2.31 10.27
N HIS A 254 4.07 2.69 9.40
CA HIS A 254 3.12 1.78 8.77
C HIS A 254 3.81 0.69 7.94
N SER A 255 4.78 1.05 7.11
CA SER A 255 5.47 0.11 6.24
C SER A 255 6.36 -0.86 7.02
N SER A 256 6.99 -0.37 8.08
CA SER A 256 7.81 -1.18 9.00
C SER A 256 6.95 -2.18 9.76
N VAL A 257 5.77 -1.78 10.24
CA VAL A 257 4.82 -2.68 10.91
C VAL A 257 4.38 -3.79 9.97
N HIS A 258 3.97 -3.45 8.74
CA HIS A 258 3.59 -4.45 7.74
C HIS A 258 4.75 -5.41 7.44
N THR A 259 5.96 -4.89 7.33
CA THR A 259 7.16 -5.70 7.10
C THR A 259 7.39 -6.73 8.19
N VAL A 260 7.36 -6.29 9.45
CA VAL A 260 7.62 -7.19 10.60
C VAL A 260 6.52 -8.23 10.75
N LEU A 261 5.25 -7.85 10.65
CA LEU A 261 4.13 -8.73 10.98
C LEU A 261 3.96 -9.92 10.03
N GLN A 262 4.36 -9.80 8.76
CA GLN A 262 3.99 -10.75 7.70
C GLN A 262 4.32 -12.20 8.03
N ALA A 263 5.55 -12.47 8.43
CA ALA A 263 6.02 -13.82 8.74
C ALA A 263 5.21 -14.45 9.88
N TYR A 264 4.96 -13.69 10.94
CA TYR A 264 4.30 -14.17 12.15
C TYR A 264 2.80 -14.32 11.96
N VAL A 265 2.17 -13.43 11.20
CA VAL A 265 0.75 -13.56 10.85
C VAL A 265 0.55 -14.75 9.91
N LEU A 266 1.40 -14.95 8.91
CA LEU A 266 1.28 -16.11 8.04
C LEU A 266 1.51 -17.42 8.83
N GLU A 267 2.49 -17.46 9.75
CA GLU A 267 2.67 -18.59 10.68
C GLU A 267 1.42 -18.85 11.51
N TYR A 268 0.82 -17.79 12.07
CA TYR A 268 -0.41 -17.91 12.85
C TYR A 268 -1.56 -18.52 12.03
N GLN A 269 -1.74 -18.07 10.77
CA GLN A 269 -2.79 -18.57 9.87
C GLN A 269 -2.52 -19.96 9.31
N TRP A 270 -1.26 -20.41 9.30
CA TRP A 270 -0.77 -21.53 8.48
C TRP A 270 -1.60 -22.79 8.59
N ASP A 271 -1.95 -23.21 9.81
CA ASP A 271 -2.72 -24.44 10.03
C ASP A 271 -4.15 -24.37 9.49
N ALA A 272 -4.73 -23.17 9.43
CA ALA A 272 -6.10 -22.96 8.94
C ALA A 272 -6.18 -22.86 7.41
N LEU A 273 -5.05 -22.74 6.72
CA LEU A 273 -5.02 -22.68 5.26
C LEU A 273 -5.17 -24.06 4.65
N THR A 274 -5.86 -24.15 3.51
CA THR A 274 -5.99 -25.41 2.76
C THR A 274 -4.65 -25.84 2.17
N LYS A 275 -4.54 -27.13 1.84
CA LYS A 275 -3.32 -27.65 1.22
C LYS A 275 -2.96 -26.92 -0.07
N ASP A 276 -3.93 -26.69 -0.96
CA ASP A 276 -3.70 -26.01 -2.23
C ASP A 276 -3.12 -24.59 -2.00
N VAL A 277 -3.68 -23.84 -1.06
CA VAL A 277 -3.18 -22.49 -0.70
C VAL A 277 -1.76 -22.54 -0.15
N LYS A 278 -1.44 -23.54 0.70
CA LYS A 278 -0.08 -23.74 1.21
C LYS A 278 0.91 -24.07 0.10
N ASP A 279 0.55 -24.95 -0.81
CA ASP A 279 1.38 -25.36 -1.95
C ASP A 279 1.63 -24.14 -2.90
N ASP A 280 0.63 -23.30 -3.11
CA ASP A 280 0.77 -22.07 -3.90
C ASP A 280 1.71 -21.06 -3.21
N PHE A 281 1.60 -20.88 -1.89
CA PHE A 281 2.54 -20.03 -1.15
C PHE A 281 3.98 -20.56 -1.23
N CYS A 282 4.18 -21.89 -1.06
CA CYS A 282 5.49 -22.51 -1.20
C CYS A 282 6.08 -22.28 -2.60
N THR A 283 5.25 -22.43 -3.63
CA THR A 283 5.66 -22.24 -5.03
C THR A 283 6.05 -20.78 -5.31
N VAL A 284 5.21 -19.82 -4.90
CA VAL A 284 5.41 -18.40 -5.22
C VAL A 284 6.59 -17.81 -4.43
N LEU A 285 6.74 -18.19 -3.16
CA LEU A 285 7.83 -17.74 -2.31
C LEU A 285 9.09 -18.59 -2.48
N ASP A 286 9.01 -19.73 -3.23
CA ASP A 286 10.12 -20.63 -3.54
C ASP A 286 10.81 -21.11 -2.24
N HIS A 287 10.01 -21.63 -1.32
CA HIS A 287 10.46 -22.05 -0.01
C HIS A 287 9.49 -23.06 0.61
N GLU A 288 10.01 -24.09 1.27
CA GLU A 288 9.20 -25.12 1.94
C GLU A 288 8.35 -24.58 3.10
N TYR A 289 8.83 -23.52 3.75
CA TYR A 289 8.13 -22.84 4.85
C TYR A 289 7.98 -21.32 4.58
N PRO A 290 6.92 -20.91 3.91
CA PRO A 290 6.65 -19.51 3.53
C PRO A 290 6.79 -18.43 4.62
N PRO A 291 6.43 -18.66 5.89
CA PRO A 291 6.71 -17.68 6.95
C PRO A 291 8.20 -17.36 7.09
N ALA A 292 9.09 -18.38 7.02
CA ALA A 292 10.53 -18.18 7.07
C ALA A 292 11.02 -17.41 5.82
N ALA A 293 10.51 -17.75 4.63
CA ALA A 293 10.85 -17.04 3.40
C ALA A 293 10.59 -15.54 3.50
N LEU A 294 9.46 -15.11 4.06
CA LEU A 294 9.13 -13.69 4.24
C LEU A 294 10.10 -13.00 5.22
N LEU A 295 10.46 -13.67 6.31
CA LEU A 295 11.41 -13.16 7.30
C LEU A 295 12.82 -13.03 6.71
N GLU A 296 13.28 -14.04 5.97
CA GLU A 296 14.57 -14.05 5.29
C GLU A 296 14.65 -12.99 4.21
N LEU A 297 13.59 -12.83 3.43
CA LEU A 297 13.50 -11.81 2.39
C LEU A 297 13.59 -10.40 2.99
N ALA A 298 12.84 -10.11 4.06
CA ALA A 298 12.95 -8.84 4.77
C ALA A 298 14.38 -8.60 5.31
N ARG A 299 14.96 -9.62 5.93
CA ARG A 299 16.33 -9.57 6.48
C ARG A 299 17.38 -9.34 5.38
N SER A 300 17.26 -10.02 4.24
CA SER A 300 18.20 -9.87 3.13
C SER A 300 18.23 -8.48 2.51
N MET A 301 17.11 -7.75 2.61
CA MET A 301 17.02 -6.35 2.17
C MET A 301 17.40 -5.33 3.26
N GLY A 302 17.81 -5.79 4.45
CA GLY A 302 18.08 -4.91 5.60
C GLY A 302 16.83 -4.26 6.20
N ALA A 303 15.65 -4.79 5.95
CA ALA A 303 14.40 -4.31 6.51
C ALA A 303 14.20 -4.79 7.97
N PRO A 304 13.40 -4.10 8.80
CA PRO A 304 13.17 -4.51 10.18
C PRO A 304 12.43 -5.85 10.24
N THR A 305 12.84 -6.73 11.17
CA THR A 305 12.27 -8.08 11.34
C THR A 305 11.70 -8.33 12.73
N THR A 306 11.75 -7.34 13.62
CA THR A 306 11.19 -7.46 14.98
C THR A 306 10.39 -6.21 15.36
N LEU A 307 9.34 -6.38 16.15
CA LEU A 307 8.59 -5.25 16.70
C LEU A 307 9.44 -4.40 17.65
N ALA A 308 10.40 -5.01 18.36
CA ALA A 308 11.35 -4.31 19.20
C ALA A 308 12.20 -3.32 18.39
N ALA A 309 12.68 -3.72 17.21
CA ALA A 309 13.51 -2.87 16.33
C ALA A 309 12.78 -1.63 15.79
N ILE A 310 11.46 -1.68 15.70
CA ILE A 310 10.62 -0.55 15.24
C ILE A 310 10.03 0.26 16.40
N GLY A 311 10.48 0.01 17.66
CA GLY A 311 10.14 0.81 18.83
C GLY A 311 8.86 0.38 19.58
N PHE A 312 8.23 -0.75 19.21
CA PHE A 312 7.14 -1.31 19.98
C PHE A 312 7.64 -1.80 21.34
N LYS A 313 6.81 -1.69 22.37
CA LYS A 313 7.19 -2.10 23.73
C LYS A 313 6.51 -3.39 24.11
N GLU A 314 7.27 -4.33 24.68
CA GLU A 314 6.75 -5.65 25.07
C GLU A 314 5.54 -5.58 26.00
N LYS A 315 5.55 -4.63 26.96
CA LYS A 315 4.44 -4.40 27.90
C LYS A 315 3.11 -4.00 27.23
N ASP A 316 3.15 -3.56 25.97
CA ASP A 316 1.97 -3.11 25.22
C ASP A 316 1.32 -4.24 24.40
N ILE A 317 1.89 -5.45 24.40
CA ILE A 317 1.39 -6.60 23.64
C ILE A 317 -0.06 -6.93 23.98
N GLU A 318 -0.37 -7.10 25.27
CA GLU A 318 -1.75 -7.46 25.69
C GLU A 318 -2.74 -6.37 25.30
N LYS A 319 -2.39 -5.10 25.48
CA LYS A 319 -3.22 -3.97 25.09
C LYS A 319 -3.50 -3.95 23.59
N ALA A 320 -2.49 -4.23 22.76
CA ALA A 320 -2.67 -4.31 21.31
C ALA A 320 -3.63 -5.45 20.91
N VAL A 321 -3.47 -6.63 21.54
CA VAL A 321 -4.36 -7.78 21.34
C VAL A 321 -5.79 -7.48 21.75
N ASP A 322 -6.02 -6.85 22.90
CA ASP A 322 -7.36 -6.51 23.37
C ASP A 322 -8.06 -5.54 22.41
N ILE A 323 -7.34 -4.57 21.83
CA ILE A 323 -7.89 -3.65 20.81
C ILE A 323 -8.23 -4.39 19.51
N VAL A 324 -7.38 -5.32 19.08
CA VAL A 324 -7.63 -6.13 17.87
C VAL A 324 -8.88 -6.99 18.03
N LEU A 325 -9.07 -7.60 19.21
CA LEU A 325 -10.22 -8.47 19.51
C LEU A 325 -11.52 -7.71 19.78
N ALA A 326 -11.46 -6.41 20.09
CA ALA A 326 -12.64 -5.61 20.44
C ALA A 326 -13.71 -5.52 19.33
N LYS A 327 -13.32 -5.70 18.06
CA LYS A 327 -14.23 -5.67 16.90
C LYS A 327 -14.03 -6.93 16.06
N PRO A 328 -15.04 -7.82 15.96
CA PRO A 328 -14.96 -9.02 15.12
C PRO A 328 -14.71 -8.69 13.65
N TYR A 329 -13.97 -9.55 12.98
CA TYR A 329 -13.73 -9.50 11.54
C TYR A 329 -13.43 -10.91 11.02
N ALA A 330 -13.63 -11.11 9.72
CA ALA A 330 -13.38 -12.41 9.11
C ALA A 330 -11.87 -12.72 9.09
N ASN A 331 -11.52 -13.95 9.50
CA ASN A 331 -10.14 -14.42 9.52
C ASN A 331 -10.13 -15.94 9.34
N PRO A 332 -9.16 -16.54 8.58
CA PRO A 332 -9.11 -17.99 8.39
C PRO A 332 -9.02 -18.80 9.69
N LYS A 333 -8.12 -18.40 10.57
CA LYS A 333 -7.95 -19.02 11.89
C LYS A 333 -8.75 -18.25 12.95
N GLU A 334 -9.38 -18.97 13.86
CA GLU A 334 -10.04 -18.39 15.02
C GLU A 334 -9.07 -17.52 15.82
N LEU A 335 -9.52 -16.32 16.18
CA LEU A 335 -8.71 -15.35 16.92
C LEU A 335 -8.90 -15.56 18.42
N THR A 336 -7.85 -16.00 19.10
CA THR A 336 -7.83 -16.16 20.56
C THR A 336 -6.82 -15.21 21.19
N LYS A 337 -7.13 -14.70 22.40
CA LYS A 337 -6.19 -13.80 23.11
C LYS A 337 -4.82 -14.46 23.28
N LYS A 338 -4.78 -15.70 23.73
CA LYS A 338 -3.51 -16.44 23.91
C LYS A 338 -2.74 -16.54 22.58
N GLY A 339 -3.39 -16.98 21.51
CA GLY A 339 -2.70 -17.16 20.21
C GLY A 339 -2.16 -15.85 19.63
N LEU A 340 -2.89 -14.73 19.78
CA LEU A 340 -2.41 -13.43 19.32
C LEU A 340 -1.28 -12.87 20.21
N VAL A 341 -1.33 -13.09 21.53
CA VAL A 341 -0.22 -12.73 22.43
C VAL A 341 1.03 -13.54 22.06
N ASP A 342 0.92 -14.85 21.89
CA ASP A 342 2.04 -15.71 21.49
C ASP A 342 2.64 -15.27 20.15
N MET A 343 1.80 -14.92 19.17
CA MET A 343 2.23 -14.38 17.87
C MET A 343 2.99 -13.06 18.02
N LEU A 344 2.48 -12.11 18.82
CA LEU A 344 3.16 -10.82 19.02
C LEU A 344 4.45 -10.94 19.84
N VAL A 345 4.53 -11.86 20.79
CA VAL A 345 5.77 -12.18 21.52
C VAL A 345 6.83 -12.67 20.54
N LYS A 346 6.49 -13.58 19.63
CA LYS A 346 7.39 -14.04 18.56
C LYS A 346 7.82 -12.90 17.64
N ALA A 347 6.88 -12.05 17.20
CA ALA A 347 7.16 -10.89 16.37
C ALA A 347 8.04 -9.86 17.10
N TYR A 348 7.90 -9.73 18.41
CA TYR A 348 8.74 -8.88 19.24
C TYR A 348 10.17 -9.39 19.32
N ALA A 349 10.34 -10.71 19.54
CA ALA A 349 11.63 -11.36 19.66
C ALA A 349 12.33 -11.68 18.32
N GLY A 350 11.58 -11.72 17.21
CA GLY A 350 12.15 -12.06 15.89
C GLY A 350 12.29 -13.57 15.67
N GLN A 351 11.45 -14.40 16.30
CA GLN A 351 11.57 -15.86 16.30
C GLN A 351 10.28 -16.52 15.78
N LEU A 352 10.39 -17.34 14.75
CA LEU A 352 9.35 -18.26 14.34
C LEU A 352 9.41 -19.54 15.18
N SER A 353 8.34 -20.38 15.12
CA SER A 353 8.26 -21.63 15.87
C SER A 353 9.24 -22.71 15.40
N GLN A 354 9.81 -22.56 14.19
CA GLN A 354 10.76 -23.49 13.59
C GLN A 354 12.03 -22.78 13.13
#